data_3b77251bdf6cc569d4090c99e8a0303f
#
_entry.id   3b77251bdf6cc569d4090c99e8a0303f
#
_cell.length_a   1.000
_cell.length_b   1.000
_cell.length_c   1.000
_cell.angle_alpha   90.00
_cell.angle_beta   90.00
_cell.angle_gamma   90.00
#
_symmetry.space_group_name_H-M   'P 1'
#
loop_
_entity.id
_entity.type
_entity.pdbx_description
1 polymer ?
#
loop_
_entity_poly.entity_id
_entity_poly.type
_entity_poly.pdbx_seq_one_letter_code
_entity_poly.pdbx_strand_id
1 'polypeptide(L)'
;MASTVERQDDEFAEAANNWHLEKLYIDLGSAKGRSLTPVEKKFLRGLLCGYSPAEIADTVYKSRTSSAVRVYLSNGLYKYIQELLIRQTGDVIKIKNWSRVTNLLSKAGYKKDSANLPEESQAETSAIGAAIASQDWEEVIDVAAFYGGEEELATLEQWIVHDSCRLVALLGMGGIGKTALAVKLAEQIQQDFEFVIWRSLRHAPSVQDLVANLVHFLSQGQEIIGDATADEGISQLMAYLRSHRCLIILDRAEEVLSPIQHAGYYRPEYEGYGELFRRLGEERHPSCLVLTSREKPKEIASLEGENLPIRSLELRGLSASDGQELLQLKGLVGSAEECRVLINRYAGNPLVLKIVATTIQDVFDGNITDFLAEGLVVFGDIRDLLDGQFNRLSDLEKKVMYWLAIRHKLVPIRSLPDEGVPGVSKRQQLEAMESLRRRSLIEKTSTNFTLPPVVRAYLADKLVEQICEEMTTKDVALLLSLGLINAPSGRYETSRRLSLPG
;
A
#
# COMPACT_ATOMS: atom_id res chain seq x y z
N MET A 1 -34.52 -45.37 20.33
CA MET A 1 -33.13 -44.97 20.40
C MET A 1 -32.49 -45.21 19.04
N ALA A 2 -32.53 -44.29 18.18
CA ALA A 2 -31.82 -44.30 16.91
C ALA A 2 -31.71 -42.84 16.42
N SER A 3 -30.55 -42.51 15.84
CA SER A 3 -30.25 -41.28 15.08
C SER A 3 -29.90 -40.02 15.88
N THR A 4 -28.62 -39.96 16.28
CA THR A 4 -27.92 -38.70 16.56
C THR A 4 -26.44 -38.79 16.09
N VAL A 5 -26.21 -39.19 14.85
CA VAL A 5 -24.85 -39.26 14.25
C VAL A 5 -24.94 -38.94 12.75
N GLU A 6 -25.48 -37.80 12.37
CA GLU A 6 -25.41 -37.29 10.98
C GLU A 6 -25.73 -35.83 10.93
N ARG A 7 -24.87 -34.97 11.51
CA ARG A 7 -24.89 -33.48 11.28
C ARG A 7 -23.53 -32.86 11.53
N GLN A 8 -22.45 -33.41 10.98
CA GLN A 8 -21.11 -32.84 11.15
C GLN A 8 -20.32 -32.64 9.85
N ASP A 9 -20.91 -32.88 8.66
CA ASP A 9 -20.20 -32.86 7.38
C ASP A 9 -20.63 -31.77 6.39
N ASP A 10 -21.42 -30.78 6.80
CA ASP A 10 -22.04 -29.81 5.88
C ASP A 10 -21.24 -28.55 5.58
N GLU A 11 -20.10 -28.34 6.25
CA GLU A 11 -19.29 -27.14 5.98
C GLU A 11 -18.50 -27.33 4.67
N PHE A 12 -18.69 -26.40 3.71
CA PHE A 12 -18.07 -26.40 2.38
C PHE A 12 -18.43 -27.63 1.52
N ALA A 13 -19.70 -28.07 1.57
CA ALA A 13 -20.20 -29.21 0.79
C ALA A 13 -20.00 -29.04 -0.74
N GLU A 14 -19.99 -27.81 -1.23
CA GLU A 14 -19.78 -27.47 -2.65
C GLU A 14 -18.45 -27.98 -3.22
N ALA A 15 -17.42 -28.15 -2.37
CA ALA A 15 -16.16 -28.73 -2.80
C ALA A 15 -16.33 -30.14 -3.37
N ALA A 16 -17.28 -30.96 -2.85
CA ALA A 16 -17.51 -32.29 -3.32
C ALA A 16 -18.11 -32.35 -4.73
N ASN A 17 -18.83 -31.33 -5.15
CA ASN A 17 -19.40 -31.23 -6.49
C ASN A 17 -18.33 -30.98 -7.57
N ASN A 18 -17.34 -30.17 -7.25
CA ASN A 18 -16.37 -29.65 -8.23
C ASN A 18 -15.01 -30.35 -8.19
N TRP A 19 -14.72 -31.15 -7.12
CA TRP A 19 -13.39 -31.71 -6.90
C TRP A 19 -13.44 -33.22 -6.61
N HIS A 20 -12.43 -33.96 -7.03
CA HIS A 20 -12.19 -35.36 -6.70
C HIS A 20 -11.63 -35.50 -5.28
N LEU A 21 -12.44 -35.17 -4.26
CA LEU A 21 -12.00 -35.05 -2.86
C LEU A 21 -11.39 -36.33 -2.31
N GLU A 22 -11.98 -37.50 -2.58
CA GLU A 22 -11.48 -38.80 -2.06
C GLU A 22 -10.06 -39.06 -2.58
N LYS A 23 -9.82 -38.88 -3.88
CA LYS A 23 -8.49 -39.01 -4.48
C LYS A 23 -7.51 -38.04 -3.84
N LEU A 24 -7.91 -36.78 -3.71
CA LEU A 24 -7.08 -35.73 -3.12
C LEU A 24 -6.74 -36.00 -1.64
N TYR A 25 -7.67 -36.53 -0.85
CA TYR A 25 -7.42 -36.90 0.55
C TYR A 25 -6.42 -38.05 0.68
N ILE A 26 -6.49 -39.02 -0.21
CA ILE A 26 -5.55 -40.17 -0.23
C ILE A 26 -4.16 -39.69 -0.59
N ASP A 27 -4.04 -38.90 -1.66
CA ASP A 27 -2.76 -38.43 -2.17
C ASP A 27 -2.07 -37.46 -1.20
N LEU A 28 -2.82 -36.53 -0.58
CA LEU A 28 -2.31 -35.66 0.48
C LEU A 28 -1.97 -36.41 1.76
N GLY A 29 -2.73 -37.47 2.09
CA GLY A 29 -2.42 -38.36 3.21
C GLY A 29 -1.09 -39.09 2.99
N SER A 30 -0.83 -39.53 1.77
CA SER A 30 0.46 -40.10 1.35
C SER A 30 1.60 -39.11 1.43
N ALA A 31 1.42 -37.86 0.99
CA ALA A 31 2.42 -36.81 1.11
C ALA A 31 2.72 -36.47 2.57
N LYS A 32 1.71 -36.42 3.43
CA LYS A 32 1.81 -36.18 4.87
C LYS A 32 2.40 -37.36 5.66
N GLY A 33 2.33 -38.61 5.14
CA GLY A 33 2.67 -39.84 5.85
C GLY A 33 1.61 -40.35 6.79
N ARG A 34 0.42 -39.72 6.83
CA ARG A 34 -0.79 -40.19 7.60
C ARG A 34 -2.05 -39.54 7.05
N SER A 35 -3.22 -40.09 7.33
CA SER A 35 -4.49 -39.53 6.89
C SER A 35 -4.72 -38.10 7.37
N LEU A 36 -5.43 -37.29 6.57
CA LEU A 36 -5.84 -35.95 6.96
C LEU A 36 -6.83 -36.00 8.13
N THR A 37 -6.64 -35.10 9.08
CA THR A 37 -7.58 -34.93 10.20
C THR A 37 -8.90 -34.28 9.69
N PRO A 38 -10.02 -34.42 10.45
CA PRO A 38 -11.27 -33.76 10.08
C PRO A 38 -11.14 -32.25 9.87
N VAL A 39 -10.32 -31.59 10.69
CA VAL A 39 -10.04 -30.12 10.58
C VAL A 39 -9.28 -29.80 9.31
N GLU A 40 -8.27 -30.58 8.95
CA GLU A 40 -7.52 -30.42 7.70
C GLU A 40 -8.41 -30.61 6.48
N LYS A 41 -9.32 -31.56 6.51
CA LYS A 41 -10.31 -31.77 5.45
C LYS A 41 -11.25 -30.57 5.32
N LYS A 42 -11.74 -30.00 6.43
CA LYS A 42 -12.56 -28.77 6.42
C LYS A 42 -11.81 -27.59 5.84
N PHE A 43 -10.58 -27.35 6.26
CA PHE A 43 -9.76 -26.26 5.73
C PHE A 43 -9.46 -26.46 4.24
N LEU A 44 -9.14 -27.66 3.81
CA LEU A 44 -8.92 -27.96 2.40
C LEU A 44 -10.19 -27.69 1.57
N ARG A 45 -11.37 -28.15 2.02
CA ARG A 45 -12.64 -27.88 1.33
C ARG A 45 -12.90 -26.37 1.22
N GLY A 46 -12.68 -25.60 2.30
CA GLY A 46 -12.81 -24.15 2.28
C GLY A 46 -11.89 -23.48 1.23
N LEU A 47 -10.61 -23.90 1.17
CA LEU A 47 -9.68 -23.42 0.15
C LEU A 47 -10.13 -23.79 -1.27
N LEU A 48 -10.66 -24.99 -1.48
CA LEU A 48 -11.14 -25.48 -2.78
C LEU A 48 -12.41 -24.76 -3.25
N CYS A 49 -13.21 -24.24 -2.33
CA CYS A 49 -14.35 -23.36 -2.61
C CYS A 49 -13.95 -21.89 -2.80
N GLY A 50 -12.66 -21.57 -2.64
CA GLY A 50 -12.16 -20.19 -2.83
C GLY A 50 -12.22 -19.30 -1.58
N TYR A 51 -12.56 -19.86 -0.41
CA TYR A 51 -12.62 -19.09 0.85
C TYR A 51 -11.23 -18.74 1.35
N SER A 52 -11.07 -17.49 1.81
CA SER A 52 -9.85 -17.01 2.47
C SER A 52 -9.67 -17.67 3.86
N PRO A 53 -8.45 -17.68 4.43
CA PRO A 53 -8.23 -18.17 5.79
C PRO A 53 -9.07 -17.47 6.86
N ALA A 54 -9.52 -16.22 6.63
CA ALA A 54 -10.40 -15.49 7.53
C ALA A 54 -11.82 -16.01 7.46
N GLU A 55 -12.35 -16.23 6.27
CA GLU A 55 -13.69 -16.82 6.06
C GLU A 55 -13.76 -18.27 6.55
N ILE A 56 -12.69 -19.06 6.35
CA ILE A 56 -12.59 -20.41 6.91
C ILE A 56 -12.60 -20.36 8.44
N ALA A 57 -11.91 -19.39 9.06
CA ALA A 57 -11.91 -19.23 10.52
C ALA A 57 -13.29 -18.86 11.05
N ASP A 58 -13.99 -17.96 10.38
CA ASP A 58 -15.34 -17.54 10.73
C ASP A 58 -16.33 -18.71 10.62
N THR A 59 -16.26 -19.47 9.54
CA THR A 59 -17.16 -20.62 9.29
C THR A 59 -16.90 -21.76 10.27
N VAL A 60 -15.62 -22.13 10.51
CA VAL A 60 -15.26 -23.34 11.30
C VAL A 60 -15.24 -23.05 12.80
N TYR A 61 -14.79 -21.87 13.22
CA TYR A 61 -14.60 -21.53 14.64
C TYR A 61 -15.51 -20.41 15.14
N LYS A 62 -16.35 -19.81 14.28
CA LYS A 62 -17.15 -18.62 14.61
C LYS A 62 -16.31 -17.50 15.25
N SER A 63 -15.06 -17.40 14.83
CA SER A 63 -14.06 -16.47 15.35
C SER A 63 -13.44 -15.65 14.22
N ARG A 64 -13.43 -14.33 14.38
CA ARG A 64 -12.81 -13.43 13.41
C ARG A 64 -11.27 -13.46 13.40
N THR A 65 -10.64 -14.24 14.28
CA THR A 65 -9.17 -14.31 14.39
C THR A 65 -8.61 -15.37 13.43
N SER A 66 -8.15 -14.94 12.27
CA SER A 66 -7.60 -15.83 11.23
C SER A 66 -6.17 -16.31 11.47
N SER A 67 -5.46 -15.79 12.47
CA SER A 67 -4.04 -16.09 12.71
C SER A 67 -3.77 -17.58 12.94
N ALA A 68 -4.59 -18.25 13.73
CA ALA A 68 -4.45 -19.68 14.00
C ALA A 68 -4.64 -20.53 12.72
N VAL A 69 -5.63 -20.18 11.88
CA VAL A 69 -5.87 -20.88 10.61
C VAL A 69 -4.71 -20.63 9.63
N ARG A 70 -4.20 -19.40 9.52
CA ARG A 70 -3.05 -19.08 8.66
C ARG A 70 -1.79 -19.85 9.07
N VAL A 71 -1.48 -19.90 10.37
CA VAL A 71 -0.35 -20.68 10.89
C VAL A 71 -0.53 -22.18 10.61
N TYR A 72 -1.74 -22.69 10.78
CA TYR A 72 -2.05 -24.09 10.52
C TYR A 72 -1.91 -24.45 9.04
N LEU A 73 -2.39 -23.60 8.15
CA LEU A 73 -2.27 -23.76 6.70
C LEU A 73 -0.80 -23.72 6.26
N SER A 74 -0.04 -22.72 6.69
CA SER A 74 1.36 -22.52 6.27
C SER A 74 2.32 -23.59 6.81
N ASN A 75 2.11 -24.05 8.06
CA ASN A 75 2.95 -25.06 8.68
C ASN A 75 2.54 -26.51 8.36
N GLY A 76 1.31 -26.72 7.86
CA GLY A 76 0.73 -28.02 7.57
C GLY A 76 0.30 -28.18 6.12
N LEU A 77 -0.92 -27.80 5.79
CA LEU A 77 -1.60 -28.14 4.54
C LEU A 77 -0.83 -27.70 3.28
N TYR A 78 -0.26 -26.50 3.28
CA TYR A 78 0.53 -26.00 2.13
C TYR A 78 1.78 -26.87 1.89
N LYS A 79 2.44 -27.35 2.94
CA LYS A 79 3.60 -28.25 2.80
C LYS A 79 3.20 -29.58 2.20
N TYR A 80 2.05 -30.13 2.61
CA TYR A 80 1.56 -31.41 2.05
C TYR A 80 1.18 -31.28 0.59
N ILE A 81 0.53 -30.16 0.21
CA ILE A 81 0.19 -29.86 -1.20
C ILE A 81 1.47 -29.65 -2.01
N GLN A 82 2.47 -28.91 -1.50
CA GLN A 82 3.75 -28.75 -2.18
C GLN A 82 4.44 -30.08 -2.42
N GLU A 83 4.50 -30.94 -1.42
CA GLU A 83 5.15 -32.25 -1.53
C GLU A 83 4.40 -33.18 -2.51
N LEU A 84 3.06 -33.15 -2.51
CA LEU A 84 2.24 -33.85 -3.49
C LEU A 84 2.56 -33.40 -4.91
N LEU A 85 2.59 -32.10 -5.14
CA LEU A 85 2.85 -31.53 -6.46
C LEU A 85 4.28 -31.79 -6.94
N ILE A 86 5.29 -31.68 -6.06
CA ILE A 86 6.70 -32.02 -6.39
C ILE A 86 6.81 -33.47 -6.81
N ARG A 87 6.13 -34.39 -6.14
CA ARG A 87 6.11 -35.81 -6.51
C ARG A 87 5.48 -36.07 -7.87
N GLN A 88 4.50 -35.24 -8.29
CA GLN A 88 3.81 -35.41 -9.56
C GLN A 88 4.50 -34.74 -10.74
N THR A 89 5.08 -33.52 -10.53
CA THR A 89 5.64 -32.70 -11.60
C THR A 89 7.17 -32.69 -11.62
N GLY A 90 7.83 -33.03 -10.53
CA GLY A 90 9.28 -32.93 -10.36
C GLY A 90 9.78 -31.49 -10.07
N ASP A 91 8.92 -30.48 -10.16
CA ASP A 91 9.26 -29.07 -9.98
C ASP A 91 9.15 -28.62 -8.52
N VAL A 92 10.05 -27.74 -8.09
CA VAL A 92 10.01 -27.17 -6.73
C VAL A 92 8.97 -26.06 -6.69
N ILE A 93 7.77 -26.39 -6.23
CA ILE A 93 6.64 -25.47 -6.11
C ILE A 93 6.59 -24.93 -4.68
N LYS A 94 6.57 -23.60 -4.49
CA LYS A 94 6.34 -22.95 -3.18
C LYS A 94 4.95 -22.31 -3.14
N ILE A 95 4.10 -22.75 -2.21
CA ILE A 95 2.79 -22.15 -1.95
C ILE A 95 2.96 -21.10 -0.87
N LYS A 96 2.91 -19.82 -1.26
CA LYS A 96 2.97 -18.67 -0.33
C LYS A 96 1.59 -18.10 -0.03
N ASN A 97 0.60 -18.33 -0.90
CA ASN A 97 -0.74 -17.79 -0.80
C ASN A 97 -1.80 -18.88 -1.01
N TRP A 98 -2.89 -18.80 -0.26
CA TRP A 98 -4.04 -19.71 -0.29
C TRP A 98 -4.75 -19.71 -1.65
N SER A 99 -4.83 -18.55 -2.34
CA SER A 99 -5.51 -18.40 -3.64
C SER A 99 -4.88 -19.23 -4.77
N ARG A 100 -3.62 -19.64 -4.64
CA ARG A 100 -2.94 -20.52 -5.60
C ARG A 100 -3.29 -21.99 -5.47
N VAL A 101 -3.84 -22.41 -4.32
CA VAL A 101 -4.12 -23.81 -4.02
C VAL A 101 -5.10 -24.42 -5.03
N THR A 102 -6.20 -23.71 -5.32
CA THR A 102 -7.23 -24.16 -6.28
C THR A 102 -6.66 -24.32 -7.69
N ASN A 103 -5.88 -23.36 -8.16
CA ASN A 103 -5.27 -23.40 -9.49
C ASN A 103 -4.25 -24.55 -9.61
N LEU A 104 -3.37 -24.70 -8.62
CA LEU A 104 -2.35 -25.76 -8.62
C LEU A 104 -2.98 -27.16 -8.58
N LEU A 105 -3.99 -27.37 -7.74
CA LEU A 105 -4.70 -28.66 -7.65
C LEU A 105 -5.58 -28.92 -8.89
N SER A 106 -6.12 -27.88 -9.54
CA SER A 106 -6.83 -28.01 -10.80
C SER A 106 -5.88 -28.46 -11.93
N LYS A 107 -4.70 -27.84 -12.06
CA LYS A 107 -3.66 -28.25 -13.03
C LYS A 107 -3.15 -29.67 -12.76
N ALA A 108 -3.15 -30.11 -11.52
CA ALA A 108 -2.77 -31.45 -11.13
C ALA A 108 -3.88 -32.51 -11.34
N GLY A 109 -5.02 -32.12 -11.96
CA GLY A 109 -6.10 -33.06 -12.34
C GLY A 109 -7.02 -33.47 -11.18
N TYR A 110 -7.14 -32.66 -10.14
CA TYR A 110 -8.07 -32.92 -9.02
C TYR A 110 -9.43 -32.21 -9.19
N LYS A 111 -9.61 -31.31 -10.19
CA LYS A 111 -10.89 -30.71 -10.53
C LYS A 111 -11.67 -31.65 -11.46
N LYS A 112 -12.98 -31.78 -11.23
CA LYS A 112 -13.85 -32.58 -12.11
C LYS A 112 -14.09 -31.83 -13.42
N ASP A 113 -13.90 -32.47 -14.55
CA ASP A 113 -14.26 -31.90 -15.87
C ASP A 113 -15.78 -31.80 -15.97
N SER A 114 -16.28 -30.63 -16.31
CA SER A 114 -17.72 -30.37 -16.51
C SER A 114 -18.21 -30.85 -17.90
N ALA A 115 -17.72 -31.98 -18.40
CA ALA A 115 -18.10 -32.54 -19.68
C ALA A 115 -18.95 -33.78 -19.47
N ASN A 116 -20.25 -33.60 -19.08
CA ASN A 116 -21.36 -34.54 -19.33
C ASN A 116 -22.63 -34.02 -18.68
N LEU A 117 -23.29 -33.04 -19.27
CA LEU A 117 -24.72 -32.79 -19.16
C LEU A 117 -25.28 -32.68 -20.57
N PRO A 118 -26.47 -33.29 -20.87
CA PRO A 118 -27.03 -33.39 -22.21
C PRO A 118 -27.36 -32.00 -22.76
N GLU A 119 -27.07 -31.83 -24.05
CA GLU A 119 -27.52 -30.69 -24.87
C GLU A 119 -29.05 -30.70 -24.99
N GLU A 120 -29.78 -30.04 -24.12
CA GLU A 120 -31.15 -29.59 -24.37
C GLU A 120 -31.42 -28.37 -23.48
N SER A 121 -31.06 -27.21 -23.98
CA SER A 121 -31.62 -25.85 -23.88
C SER A 121 -30.56 -24.76 -24.14
N GLN A 122 -30.00 -24.82 -25.37
CA GLN A 122 -29.29 -23.67 -25.95
C GLN A 122 -30.18 -23.00 -27.00
N ALA A 123 -31.22 -22.35 -26.59
CA ALA A 123 -31.94 -21.37 -27.39
C ALA A 123 -32.84 -20.57 -26.48
N GLU A 124 -32.27 -19.55 -25.81
CA GLU A 124 -32.92 -18.37 -25.27
C GLU A 124 -32.12 -17.77 -24.09
N THR A 125 -30.83 -17.46 -24.31
CA THR A 125 -30.10 -16.54 -23.42
C THR A 125 -28.90 -15.89 -24.14
N SER A 126 -29.13 -15.40 -25.35
CA SER A 126 -28.16 -14.54 -26.02
C SER A 126 -28.65 -13.10 -26.04
N ALA A 127 -28.76 -12.51 -24.87
CA ALA A 127 -28.82 -11.05 -24.66
C ALA A 127 -28.73 -10.81 -23.16
N ILE A 128 -27.55 -10.66 -22.62
CA ILE A 128 -27.02 -9.98 -21.43
C ILE A 128 -25.82 -10.82 -20.94
N GLY A 129 -24.79 -10.90 -21.76
CA GLY A 129 -23.47 -11.36 -21.32
C GLY A 129 -22.64 -10.11 -21.00
N ALA A 130 -22.76 -9.56 -19.81
CA ALA A 130 -21.68 -8.76 -19.26
C ALA A 130 -20.46 -9.69 -19.18
N ALA A 131 -19.44 -9.46 -19.99
CA ALA A 131 -18.20 -10.20 -19.94
C ALA A 131 -17.63 -10.07 -18.52
N ILE A 132 -17.53 -11.18 -17.80
CA ILE A 132 -16.94 -11.17 -16.46
C ILE A 132 -15.47 -10.79 -16.68
N ALA A 133 -15.05 -9.65 -16.12
CA ALA A 133 -13.69 -9.17 -16.19
C ALA A 133 -12.71 -10.26 -15.74
N SER A 134 -11.67 -10.52 -16.53
CA SER A 134 -10.58 -11.38 -16.08
C SER A 134 -9.79 -10.65 -15.00
N GLN A 135 -9.67 -11.25 -13.81
CA GLN A 135 -9.12 -10.59 -12.63
C GLN A 135 -7.88 -11.30 -12.12
N ASP A 136 -6.86 -10.53 -11.77
CA ASP A 136 -5.66 -11.02 -11.08
C ASP A 136 -5.30 -10.07 -9.93
N TRP A 137 -5.71 -10.48 -8.73
CA TRP A 137 -5.55 -9.74 -7.48
C TRP A 137 -4.46 -10.38 -6.63
N GLU A 138 -3.19 -10.12 -6.97
CA GLU A 138 -2.07 -10.56 -6.13
C GLU A 138 -1.94 -9.68 -4.87
N GLU A 139 -1.88 -10.30 -3.68
CA GLU A 139 -1.59 -9.64 -2.38
C GLU A 139 -2.51 -8.46 -1.99
N VAL A 140 -3.77 -8.48 -2.40
CA VAL A 140 -4.74 -7.44 -2.02
C VAL A 140 -5.12 -7.55 -0.55
N ILE A 141 -5.19 -6.40 0.13
CA ILE A 141 -5.64 -6.32 1.52
C ILE A 141 -7.17 -6.48 1.61
N ASP A 142 -7.64 -7.05 2.71
CA ASP A 142 -9.07 -7.05 3.03
C ASP A 142 -9.52 -5.64 3.46
N VAL A 143 -10.52 -5.11 2.78
CA VAL A 143 -11.09 -3.76 3.00
C VAL A 143 -12.52 -3.81 3.53
N ALA A 144 -12.92 -4.90 4.15
CA ALA A 144 -14.27 -5.04 4.73
C ALA A 144 -14.59 -3.92 5.75
N ALA A 145 -13.58 -3.39 6.45
CA ALA A 145 -13.69 -2.24 7.35
C ALA A 145 -13.04 -0.99 6.71
N PHE A 146 -13.72 -0.40 5.74
CA PHE A 146 -13.35 0.85 5.08
C PHE A 146 -14.24 1.99 5.62
N TYR A 147 -13.64 3.14 5.95
CA TYR A 147 -14.31 4.29 6.53
C TYR A 147 -14.05 5.54 5.68
N GLY A 148 -15.09 6.28 5.36
CA GLY A 148 -15.00 7.50 4.55
C GLY A 148 -14.53 7.24 3.12
N GLY A 149 -14.18 8.30 2.40
CA GLY A 149 -13.65 8.21 1.04
C GLY A 149 -14.71 8.17 -0.06
N GLU A 150 -15.99 8.40 0.26
CA GLU A 150 -17.08 8.41 -0.74
C GLU A 150 -16.88 9.50 -1.79
N GLU A 151 -16.44 10.70 -1.38
CA GLU A 151 -16.16 11.81 -2.31
C GLU A 151 -14.96 11.51 -3.20
N GLU A 152 -13.91 10.90 -2.63
CA GLU A 152 -12.74 10.46 -3.36
C GLU A 152 -13.09 9.34 -4.35
N LEU A 153 -13.88 8.34 -3.94
CA LEU A 153 -14.34 7.27 -4.82
C LEU A 153 -15.15 7.81 -5.99
N ALA A 154 -16.13 8.68 -5.72
CA ALA A 154 -16.94 9.31 -6.78
C ALA A 154 -16.09 10.14 -7.74
N THR A 155 -15.08 10.87 -7.22
CA THR A 155 -14.15 11.64 -8.04
C THR A 155 -13.29 10.73 -8.92
N LEU A 156 -12.79 9.64 -8.37
CA LEU A 156 -11.95 8.68 -9.10
C LEU A 156 -12.74 7.92 -10.16
N GLU A 157 -13.96 7.50 -9.85
CA GLU A 157 -14.87 6.89 -10.82
C GLU A 157 -15.16 7.84 -11.98
N GLN A 158 -15.48 9.11 -11.68
CA GLN A 158 -15.65 10.14 -12.71
C GLN A 158 -14.44 10.27 -13.62
N TRP A 159 -13.24 10.33 -13.05
CA TRP A 159 -12.00 10.48 -13.83
C TRP A 159 -11.69 9.26 -14.70
N ILE A 160 -11.88 8.06 -14.16
CA ILE A 160 -11.44 6.81 -14.79
C ILE A 160 -12.49 6.31 -15.79
N VAL A 161 -13.75 6.30 -15.41
CA VAL A 161 -14.82 5.71 -16.22
C VAL A 161 -15.36 6.73 -17.24
N HIS A 162 -15.61 7.98 -16.81
CA HIS A 162 -16.28 8.98 -17.63
C HIS A 162 -15.31 9.91 -18.36
N ASP A 163 -14.28 10.43 -17.67
CA ASP A 163 -13.30 11.34 -18.29
C ASP A 163 -12.18 10.59 -19.05
N SER A 164 -12.16 9.26 -18.95
CA SER A 164 -11.17 8.39 -19.61
C SER A 164 -9.71 8.76 -19.28
N CYS A 165 -9.44 9.06 -18.01
CA CYS A 165 -8.07 9.23 -17.52
C CYS A 165 -7.26 7.95 -17.73
N ARG A 166 -6.04 8.11 -18.23
CA ARG A 166 -5.13 6.99 -18.54
C ARG A 166 -4.18 6.67 -17.39
N LEU A 167 -3.89 7.67 -16.54
CA LEU A 167 -3.08 7.49 -15.36
C LEU A 167 -3.62 8.33 -14.21
N VAL A 168 -3.87 7.69 -13.08
CA VAL A 168 -4.33 8.34 -11.84
C VAL A 168 -3.39 7.97 -10.70
N ALA A 169 -2.83 8.98 -10.02
CA ALA A 169 -1.97 8.79 -8.86
C ALA A 169 -2.72 9.10 -7.56
N LEU A 170 -2.81 8.11 -6.67
CA LEU A 170 -3.29 8.26 -5.30
C LEU A 170 -2.10 8.57 -4.40
N LEU A 171 -2.03 9.79 -3.91
CA LEU A 171 -0.91 10.30 -3.14
C LEU A 171 -1.29 10.56 -1.69
N GLY A 172 -0.32 10.58 -0.79
CA GLY A 172 -0.55 10.93 0.61
C GLY A 172 0.38 10.20 1.57
N MET A 173 0.33 10.60 2.81
CA MET A 173 1.16 10.08 3.90
C MET A 173 1.00 8.57 4.10
N GLY A 174 1.99 7.91 4.70
CA GLY A 174 1.89 6.51 5.11
C GLY A 174 0.69 6.29 6.04
N GLY A 175 -0.07 5.22 5.81
CA GLY A 175 -1.23 4.88 6.63
C GLY A 175 -2.51 5.66 6.35
N ILE A 176 -2.53 6.61 5.38
CA ILE A 176 -3.68 7.47 5.08
C ILE A 176 -4.85 6.75 4.39
N GLY A 177 -4.66 5.50 3.94
CA GLY A 177 -5.73 4.72 3.32
C GLY A 177 -5.62 4.53 1.81
N LYS A 178 -4.55 4.95 1.13
CA LYS A 178 -4.39 4.86 -0.35
C LYS A 178 -4.67 3.46 -0.93
N THR A 179 -4.04 2.44 -0.36
CA THR A 179 -4.20 1.06 -0.79
C THR A 179 -5.65 0.58 -0.61
N ALA A 180 -6.27 0.92 0.53
CA ALA A 180 -7.66 0.55 0.80
C ALA A 180 -8.64 1.25 -0.16
N LEU A 181 -8.41 2.53 -0.46
CA LEU A 181 -9.21 3.28 -1.42
C LEU A 181 -9.07 2.70 -2.83
N ALA A 182 -7.83 2.34 -3.25
CA ALA A 182 -7.59 1.72 -4.56
C ALA A 182 -8.29 0.37 -4.71
N VAL A 183 -8.34 -0.44 -3.63
CA VAL A 183 -9.09 -1.71 -3.62
C VAL A 183 -10.59 -1.45 -3.76
N LYS A 184 -11.15 -0.54 -2.96
CA LYS A 184 -12.58 -0.19 -3.03
C LYS A 184 -12.96 0.37 -4.40
N LEU A 185 -12.14 1.23 -4.97
CA LEU A 185 -12.33 1.75 -6.31
C LEU A 185 -12.37 0.60 -7.33
N ALA A 186 -11.39 -0.30 -7.29
CA ALA A 186 -11.32 -1.41 -8.23
C ALA A 186 -12.53 -2.36 -8.09
N GLU A 187 -12.98 -2.67 -6.86
CA GLU A 187 -14.21 -3.43 -6.61
C GLU A 187 -15.45 -2.74 -7.23
N GLN A 188 -15.52 -1.40 -7.17
CA GLN A 188 -16.65 -0.62 -7.65
C GLN A 188 -16.71 -0.56 -9.18
N ILE A 189 -15.58 -0.32 -9.86
CA ILE A 189 -15.53 -0.06 -11.31
C ILE A 189 -15.07 -1.24 -12.16
N GLN A 190 -14.80 -2.41 -11.55
CA GLN A 190 -14.27 -3.57 -12.25
C GLN A 190 -15.08 -4.02 -13.48
N GLN A 191 -16.40 -3.80 -13.46
CA GLN A 191 -17.30 -4.21 -14.54
C GLN A 191 -17.15 -3.34 -15.81
N ASP A 192 -16.50 -2.18 -15.69
CA ASP A 192 -16.21 -1.29 -16.81
C ASP A 192 -14.96 -1.69 -17.59
N PHE A 193 -14.26 -2.76 -17.16
CA PHE A 193 -12.99 -3.20 -17.72
C PHE A 193 -13.00 -4.68 -18.11
N GLU A 194 -12.28 -5.02 -19.18
CA GLU A 194 -12.08 -6.41 -19.61
C GLU A 194 -11.09 -7.15 -18.70
N PHE A 195 -10.07 -6.42 -18.22
CA PHE A 195 -9.02 -6.95 -17.34
C PHE A 195 -8.84 -6.02 -16.15
N VAL A 196 -8.75 -6.60 -14.94
CA VAL A 196 -8.39 -5.88 -13.71
C VAL A 196 -7.18 -6.57 -13.10
N ILE A 197 -6.07 -5.82 -12.98
CA ILE A 197 -4.78 -6.36 -12.57
C ILE A 197 -4.24 -5.55 -11.39
N TRP A 198 -3.92 -6.23 -10.30
CA TRP A 198 -3.27 -5.64 -9.13
C TRP A 198 -1.83 -6.13 -9.02
N ARG A 199 -0.87 -5.21 -8.86
CA ARG A 199 0.54 -5.53 -8.56
C ARG A 199 1.09 -4.67 -7.46
N SER A 200 1.74 -5.30 -6.50
CA SER A 200 2.45 -4.59 -5.43
C SER A 200 3.92 -4.38 -5.82
N LEU A 201 4.37 -3.12 -5.76
CA LEU A 201 5.77 -2.76 -5.98
C LEU A 201 6.60 -2.86 -4.68
N ARG A 202 6.08 -3.47 -3.61
CA ARG A 202 6.72 -3.58 -2.30
C ARG A 202 8.15 -4.15 -2.36
N HIS A 203 8.39 -5.08 -3.27
CA HIS A 203 9.70 -5.72 -3.42
C HIS A 203 10.54 -5.07 -4.53
N ALA A 204 10.12 -3.90 -5.00
CA ALA A 204 10.76 -3.16 -6.07
C ALA A 204 11.18 -4.07 -7.26
N PRO A 205 10.22 -4.72 -7.96
CA PRO A 205 10.54 -5.52 -9.13
C PRO A 205 11.17 -4.63 -10.22
N SER A 206 11.99 -5.21 -11.10
CA SER A 206 12.44 -4.49 -12.29
C SER A 206 11.25 -4.15 -13.20
N VAL A 207 11.36 -3.09 -14.01
CA VAL A 207 10.29 -2.76 -14.95
C VAL A 207 10.08 -3.88 -15.98
N GLN A 208 11.14 -4.59 -16.35
CA GLN A 208 11.10 -5.75 -17.25
C GLN A 208 10.25 -6.87 -16.66
N ASP A 209 10.49 -7.23 -15.37
CA ASP A 209 9.73 -8.29 -14.70
C ASP A 209 8.25 -7.90 -14.55
N LEU A 210 7.98 -6.63 -14.19
CA LEU A 210 6.62 -6.14 -14.08
C LEU A 210 5.89 -6.24 -15.43
N VAL A 211 6.50 -5.71 -16.49
CA VAL A 211 5.89 -5.68 -17.81
C VAL A 211 5.73 -7.09 -18.38
N ALA A 212 6.71 -7.97 -18.20
CA ALA A 212 6.61 -9.36 -18.60
C ALA A 212 5.44 -10.08 -17.91
N ASN A 213 5.27 -9.82 -16.60
CA ASN A 213 4.15 -10.38 -15.84
C ASN A 213 2.79 -9.85 -16.34
N LEU A 214 2.69 -8.54 -16.61
CA LEU A 214 1.46 -7.93 -17.14
C LEU A 214 1.09 -8.49 -18.53
N VAL A 215 2.06 -8.57 -19.45
CA VAL A 215 1.84 -9.13 -20.80
C VAL A 215 1.49 -10.61 -20.72
N HIS A 216 2.15 -11.39 -19.89
CA HIS A 216 1.82 -12.80 -19.70
C HIS A 216 0.36 -12.99 -19.24
N PHE A 217 -0.12 -12.16 -18.30
CA PHE A 217 -1.52 -12.22 -17.90
C PHE A 217 -2.48 -11.78 -19.00
N LEU A 218 -2.21 -10.65 -19.66
CA LEU A 218 -3.06 -10.11 -20.73
C LEU A 218 -3.13 -11.03 -21.96
N SER A 219 -2.03 -11.73 -22.29
CA SER A 219 -2.00 -12.75 -23.34
C SER A 219 -2.62 -14.09 -22.92
N GLN A 220 -3.16 -14.20 -21.70
CA GLN A 220 -3.66 -15.46 -21.13
C GLN A 220 -2.60 -16.59 -21.16
N GLY A 221 -1.34 -16.24 -20.93
CA GLY A 221 -0.22 -17.18 -20.90
C GLY A 221 0.32 -17.57 -22.28
N GLN A 222 -0.14 -16.96 -23.36
CA GLN A 222 0.29 -17.30 -24.73
C GLN A 222 1.63 -16.65 -25.11
N GLU A 223 1.92 -15.49 -24.52
CA GLU A 223 3.16 -14.76 -24.79
C GLU A 223 4.05 -14.74 -23.54
N ILE A 224 5.32 -15.03 -23.77
CA ILE A 224 6.39 -14.93 -22.77
C ILE A 224 7.38 -13.91 -23.31
N ILE A 225 7.52 -12.79 -22.61
CA ILE A 225 8.60 -11.84 -22.86
C ILE A 225 9.88 -12.47 -22.32
N GLY A 226 10.72 -13.00 -23.21
CA GLY A 226 12.02 -13.56 -22.85
C GLY A 226 13.05 -12.45 -22.56
N ASP A 227 14.22 -12.47 -23.22
CA ASP A 227 15.30 -11.49 -23.03
C ASP A 227 15.05 -10.14 -23.72
N ALA A 228 13.77 -9.70 -23.83
CA ALA A 228 13.42 -8.42 -24.43
C ALA A 228 13.88 -7.25 -23.54
N THR A 229 14.26 -6.16 -24.18
CA THR A 229 14.56 -4.90 -23.48
C THR A 229 13.31 -4.32 -22.81
N ALA A 230 13.51 -3.44 -21.82
CA ALA A 230 12.39 -2.75 -21.18
C ALA A 230 11.46 -2.04 -22.20
N ASP A 231 12.05 -1.38 -23.20
CA ASP A 231 11.30 -0.62 -24.22
C ASP A 231 10.47 -1.53 -25.15
N GLU A 232 10.99 -2.69 -25.51
CA GLU A 232 10.26 -3.69 -26.30
C GLU A 232 9.08 -4.24 -25.49
N GLY A 233 9.31 -4.60 -24.23
CA GLY A 233 8.27 -5.07 -23.34
C GLY A 233 7.18 -4.02 -23.12
N ILE A 234 7.54 -2.76 -22.87
CA ILE A 234 6.58 -1.67 -22.74
C ILE A 234 5.78 -1.49 -24.04
N SER A 235 6.43 -1.60 -25.21
CA SER A 235 5.74 -1.48 -26.51
C SER A 235 4.70 -2.58 -26.71
N GLN A 236 5.01 -3.79 -26.28
CA GLN A 236 4.10 -4.93 -26.30
C GLN A 236 2.93 -4.74 -25.34
N LEU A 237 3.20 -4.31 -24.10
CA LEU A 237 2.16 -3.94 -23.13
C LEU A 237 1.22 -2.87 -23.71
N MET A 238 1.77 -1.81 -24.30
CA MET A 238 0.97 -0.74 -24.94
C MET A 238 0.09 -1.26 -26.08
N ALA A 239 0.51 -2.28 -26.82
CA ALA A 239 -0.35 -2.91 -27.84
C ALA A 239 -1.58 -3.57 -27.21
N TYR A 240 -1.42 -4.30 -26.10
CA TYR A 240 -2.54 -4.87 -25.34
C TYR A 240 -3.47 -3.80 -24.79
N LEU A 241 -2.91 -2.72 -24.19
CA LEU A 241 -3.69 -1.64 -23.60
C LEU A 241 -4.49 -0.83 -24.62
N ARG A 242 -4.10 -0.84 -25.91
CA ARG A 242 -4.87 -0.23 -27.00
C ARG A 242 -6.02 -1.11 -27.47
N SER A 243 -5.86 -2.44 -27.44
CA SER A 243 -6.86 -3.41 -27.92
C SER A 243 -7.88 -3.80 -26.84
N HIS A 244 -7.53 -3.65 -25.57
CA HIS A 244 -8.36 -4.03 -24.43
C HIS A 244 -8.51 -2.89 -23.44
N ARG A 245 -9.66 -2.81 -22.79
CA ARG A 245 -9.87 -1.85 -21.69
C ARG A 245 -9.42 -2.49 -20.38
N CYS A 246 -8.22 -2.13 -19.91
CA CYS A 246 -7.59 -2.68 -18.71
C CYS A 246 -7.56 -1.66 -17.58
N LEU A 247 -7.84 -2.11 -16.36
CA LEU A 247 -7.55 -1.38 -15.11
C LEU A 247 -6.32 -2.04 -14.48
N ILE A 248 -5.22 -1.30 -14.41
CA ILE A 248 -3.98 -1.77 -13.76
C ILE A 248 -3.78 -0.96 -12.49
N ILE A 249 -3.61 -1.62 -11.36
CA ILE A 249 -3.29 -0.98 -10.08
C ILE A 249 -1.86 -1.35 -9.69
N LEU A 250 -1.01 -0.33 -9.51
CA LEU A 250 0.34 -0.48 -8.97
C LEU A 250 0.38 0.11 -7.57
N ASP A 251 0.48 -0.75 -6.56
CA ASP A 251 0.52 -0.33 -5.16
C ASP A 251 1.96 -0.08 -4.70
N ARG A 252 2.19 1.03 -3.93
CA ARG A 252 3.47 1.40 -3.32
C ARG A 252 4.57 1.79 -4.30
N ALA A 253 4.28 2.67 -5.25
CA ALA A 253 5.25 3.14 -6.24
C ALA A 253 6.46 3.88 -5.63
N GLU A 254 6.37 4.36 -4.39
CA GLU A 254 7.51 4.93 -3.67
C GLU A 254 8.70 3.96 -3.49
N GLU A 255 8.48 2.64 -3.60
CA GLU A 255 9.56 1.65 -3.39
C GLU A 255 10.56 1.62 -4.54
N VAL A 256 10.18 2.06 -5.74
CA VAL A 256 11.08 2.22 -6.88
C VAL A 256 11.71 3.60 -6.97
N LEU A 257 11.26 4.55 -6.12
CA LEU A 257 11.78 5.90 -6.08
C LEU A 257 13.00 6.02 -5.14
N SER A 258 13.88 6.98 -5.46
CA SER A 258 15.10 7.22 -4.68
C SER A 258 14.76 7.87 -3.33
N PRO A 259 15.27 7.34 -2.20
CA PRO A 259 15.02 7.93 -0.89
C PRO A 259 15.81 9.23 -0.65
N ILE A 260 17.00 9.40 -1.23
CA ILE A 260 17.95 10.46 -0.85
C ILE A 260 17.92 11.64 -1.84
N GLN A 261 17.48 11.44 -3.07
CA GLN A 261 17.35 12.47 -4.09
C GLN A 261 16.08 13.28 -3.88
N HIS A 262 15.89 14.35 -4.70
CA HIS A 262 14.61 15.05 -4.76
C HIS A 262 13.46 14.06 -5.00
N ALA A 263 12.32 14.33 -4.37
CA ALA A 263 11.15 13.47 -4.49
C ALA A 263 10.74 13.21 -5.94
N GLY A 264 10.36 11.97 -6.22
CA GLY A 264 9.87 11.55 -7.53
C GLY A 264 10.94 11.10 -8.52
N TYR A 265 12.23 11.13 -8.14
CA TYR A 265 13.29 10.53 -8.94
C TYR A 265 13.44 9.04 -8.62
N TYR A 266 13.81 8.25 -9.63
CA TYR A 266 14.01 6.80 -9.47
C TYR A 266 15.40 6.48 -8.98
N ARG A 267 15.57 5.30 -8.40
CA ARG A 267 16.89 4.69 -8.29
C ARG A 267 17.37 4.31 -9.69
N PRO A 268 18.69 4.31 -9.96
CA PRO A 268 19.20 4.08 -11.33
C PRO A 268 18.66 2.82 -12.01
N GLU A 269 18.49 1.74 -11.26
CA GLU A 269 17.98 0.45 -11.74
C GLU A 269 16.47 0.46 -12.07
N TYR A 270 15.73 1.51 -11.65
CA TYR A 270 14.28 1.65 -11.85
C TYR A 270 13.88 2.81 -12.78
N GLU A 271 14.82 3.44 -13.48
CA GLU A 271 14.51 4.55 -14.38
C GLU A 271 13.51 4.19 -15.49
N GLY A 272 13.46 2.91 -15.90
CA GLY A 272 12.48 2.41 -16.85
C GLY A 272 11.01 2.59 -16.44
N TYR A 273 10.72 2.76 -15.14
CA TYR A 273 9.37 3.10 -14.68
C TYR A 273 8.93 4.49 -15.15
N GLY A 274 9.88 5.43 -15.25
CA GLY A 274 9.60 6.76 -15.80
C GLY A 274 9.10 6.69 -17.24
N GLU A 275 9.76 5.89 -18.06
CA GLU A 275 9.33 5.67 -19.45
C GLU A 275 7.96 4.98 -19.52
N LEU A 276 7.72 3.96 -18.69
CA LEU A 276 6.42 3.29 -18.59
C LEU A 276 5.31 4.30 -18.23
N PHE A 277 5.48 5.12 -17.21
CA PHE A 277 4.47 6.09 -16.78
C PHE A 277 4.26 7.19 -17.81
N ARG A 278 5.33 7.64 -18.46
CA ARG A 278 5.25 8.63 -19.54
C ARG A 278 4.41 8.09 -20.71
N ARG A 279 4.72 6.90 -21.22
CA ARG A 279 4.01 6.29 -22.35
C ARG A 279 2.55 6.00 -22.02
N LEU A 280 2.27 5.45 -20.83
CA LEU A 280 0.90 5.23 -20.35
C LEU A 280 0.09 6.53 -20.30
N GLY A 281 0.70 7.63 -19.91
CA GLY A 281 0.02 8.91 -19.85
C GLY A 281 -0.17 9.60 -21.21
N GLU A 282 0.84 9.56 -22.08
CA GLU A 282 0.85 10.30 -23.36
C GLU A 282 0.17 9.56 -24.51
N GLU A 283 0.37 8.24 -24.63
CA GLU A 283 -0.18 7.48 -25.74
C GLU A 283 -1.68 7.21 -25.57
N ARG A 284 -2.42 7.15 -26.69
CA ARG A 284 -3.88 6.91 -26.65
C ARG A 284 -4.19 5.42 -26.45
N HIS A 285 -4.98 5.13 -25.43
CA HIS A 285 -5.55 3.81 -25.13
C HIS A 285 -6.78 3.93 -24.22
N PRO A 286 -7.71 2.94 -24.20
CA PRO A 286 -8.91 2.96 -23.37
C PRO A 286 -8.68 2.52 -21.90
N SER A 287 -7.47 2.09 -21.58
CA SER A 287 -7.09 1.54 -20.28
C SER A 287 -6.70 2.62 -19.29
N CYS A 288 -6.71 2.30 -17.98
CA CYS A 288 -6.25 3.18 -16.93
C CYS A 288 -5.23 2.49 -16.02
N LEU A 289 -4.15 3.20 -15.69
CA LEU A 289 -3.25 2.86 -14.61
C LEU A 289 -3.59 3.68 -13.37
N VAL A 290 -3.86 3.02 -12.25
CA VAL A 290 -3.95 3.65 -10.93
C VAL A 290 -2.69 3.30 -10.15
N LEU A 291 -1.99 4.27 -9.64
CA LEU A 291 -0.84 4.01 -8.76
C LEU A 291 -1.06 4.61 -7.37
N THR A 292 -0.66 3.90 -6.34
CA THR A 292 -0.58 4.45 -4.99
C THR A 292 0.87 4.79 -4.67
N SER A 293 1.11 5.94 -4.06
CA SER A 293 2.46 6.34 -3.65
C SER A 293 2.46 7.33 -2.48
N ARG A 294 3.52 7.31 -1.69
CA ARG A 294 3.82 8.37 -0.71
C ARG A 294 4.53 9.55 -1.35
N GLU A 295 5.09 9.35 -2.52
CA GLU A 295 5.88 10.34 -3.26
C GLU A 295 5.35 10.45 -4.69
N LYS A 296 5.19 11.66 -5.21
CA LYS A 296 4.74 11.89 -6.59
C LYS A 296 5.91 11.68 -7.57
N PRO A 297 5.84 10.69 -8.49
CA PRO A 297 6.84 10.53 -9.56
C PRO A 297 6.96 11.79 -10.42
N LYS A 298 8.17 12.08 -10.92
CA LYS A 298 8.47 13.33 -11.66
C LYS A 298 7.69 13.43 -12.98
N GLU A 299 7.42 12.32 -13.66
CA GLU A 299 6.65 12.30 -14.91
C GLU A 299 5.21 12.70 -14.65
N ILE A 300 4.60 12.19 -13.59
CA ILE A 300 3.23 12.58 -13.20
C ILE A 300 3.19 14.08 -12.89
N ALA A 301 4.13 14.57 -12.08
CA ALA A 301 4.19 15.98 -11.72
C ALA A 301 4.34 16.92 -12.93
N SER A 302 4.98 16.45 -14.02
CA SER A 302 5.18 17.23 -15.25
C SER A 302 4.03 17.14 -16.25
N LEU A 303 3.27 16.02 -16.23
CA LEU A 303 2.27 15.71 -17.26
C LEU A 303 0.82 15.83 -16.74
N GLU A 304 0.63 15.99 -15.42
CA GLU A 304 -0.72 16.10 -14.83
C GLU A 304 -1.38 17.45 -15.11
N GLY A 305 -2.70 17.44 -15.16
CA GLY A 305 -3.52 18.63 -15.21
C GLY A 305 -5.00 18.34 -15.03
N GLU A 306 -5.77 19.35 -14.64
CA GLU A 306 -7.19 19.22 -14.28
C GLU A 306 -8.04 18.61 -15.42
N ASN A 307 -7.72 18.95 -16.67
CA ASN A 307 -8.40 18.45 -17.86
C ASN A 307 -7.51 17.54 -18.73
N LEU A 308 -6.41 17.03 -18.16
CA LEU A 308 -5.50 16.12 -18.84
C LEU A 308 -5.80 14.65 -18.48
N PRO A 309 -5.34 13.71 -19.30
CA PRO A 309 -5.56 12.28 -19.03
C PRO A 309 -4.70 11.73 -17.89
N ILE A 310 -3.85 12.55 -17.31
CA ILE A 310 -3.05 12.24 -16.12
C ILE A 310 -3.51 13.15 -15.00
N ARG A 311 -3.91 12.56 -13.89
CA ARG A 311 -4.38 13.31 -12.71
C ARG A 311 -3.82 12.70 -11.43
N SER A 312 -3.73 13.49 -10.38
CA SER A 312 -3.39 12.99 -9.05
C SER A 312 -4.40 13.46 -8.01
N LEU A 313 -4.74 12.55 -7.10
CA LEU A 313 -5.57 12.81 -5.93
C LEU A 313 -4.70 12.72 -4.69
N GLU A 314 -4.60 13.79 -3.92
CA GLU A 314 -3.92 13.82 -2.64
C GLU A 314 -4.92 13.49 -1.53
N LEU A 315 -4.79 12.28 -0.96
CA LEU A 315 -5.68 11.81 0.11
C LEU A 315 -5.41 12.56 1.40
N ARG A 316 -6.50 13.01 2.00
CA ARG A 316 -6.53 13.59 3.35
C ARG A 316 -6.93 12.54 4.37
N GLY A 317 -6.78 12.86 5.65
CA GLY A 317 -7.28 12.02 6.73
C GLY A 317 -8.80 11.98 6.78
N LEU A 318 -9.31 11.03 7.54
CA LEU A 318 -10.74 10.85 7.79
C LEU A 318 -11.37 12.15 8.31
N SER A 319 -12.61 12.36 7.92
CA SER A 319 -13.44 13.41 8.48
C SER A 319 -13.68 13.18 9.99
N ALA A 320 -14.21 14.17 10.69
CA ALA A 320 -14.54 14.02 12.09
C ALA A 320 -15.60 12.92 12.32
N SER A 321 -16.57 12.76 11.40
CA SER A 321 -17.59 11.71 11.46
C SER A 321 -17.01 10.32 11.28
N ASP A 322 -16.22 10.11 10.22
CA ASP A 322 -15.66 8.81 9.88
C ASP A 322 -14.60 8.37 10.90
N GLY A 323 -13.80 9.33 11.37
CA GLY A 323 -12.85 9.09 12.45
C GLY A 323 -13.54 8.72 13.76
N GLN A 324 -14.67 9.34 14.09
CA GLN A 324 -15.47 9.00 15.27
C GLN A 324 -16.07 7.59 15.16
N GLU A 325 -16.57 7.20 14.00
CA GLU A 325 -17.04 5.83 13.75
C GLU A 325 -15.94 4.80 13.97
N LEU A 326 -14.74 5.05 13.42
CA LEU A 326 -13.56 4.19 13.64
C LEU A 326 -13.23 4.04 15.12
N LEU A 327 -13.23 5.14 15.90
CA LEU A 327 -12.91 5.13 17.33
C LEU A 327 -13.99 4.38 18.14
N GLN A 328 -15.28 4.55 17.81
CA GLN A 328 -16.39 3.84 18.45
C GLN A 328 -16.32 2.33 18.21
N LEU A 329 -16.02 1.89 16.99
CA LEU A 329 -15.83 0.46 16.67
C LEU A 329 -14.63 -0.16 17.40
N LYS A 330 -13.67 0.64 17.82
CA LYS A 330 -12.56 0.24 18.69
C LYS A 330 -12.94 0.23 20.17
N GLY A 331 -14.18 0.58 20.53
CA GLY A 331 -14.68 0.54 21.90
C GLY A 331 -14.19 1.68 22.77
N LEU A 332 -13.76 2.81 22.18
CA LEU A 332 -13.30 3.97 22.99
C LEU A 332 -14.47 4.75 23.56
N VAL A 333 -14.27 5.27 24.78
CA VAL A 333 -15.22 6.07 25.51
C VAL A 333 -14.72 7.51 25.58
N GLY A 334 -15.55 8.46 25.12
CA GLY A 334 -15.24 9.88 25.15
C GLY A 334 -16.36 10.70 24.54
N SER A 335 -16.36 12.00 24.81
CA SER A 335 -17.30 12.95 24.19
C SER A 335 -16.97 13.16 22.69
N ALA A 336 -17.93 13.65 21.93
CA ALA A 336 -17.72 13.99 20.51
C ALA A 336 -16.58 15.03 20.33
N GLU A 337 -16.42 15.95 21.29
CA GLU A 337 -15.35 16.94 21.28
C GLU A 337 -13.99 16.31 21.51
N GLU A 338 -13.85 15.37 22.46
CA GLU A 338 -12.61 14.64 22.70
C GLU A 338 -12.22 13.77 21.51
N CYS A 339 -13.19 13.08 20.90
CA CYS A 339 -12.96 12.38 19.63
C CYS A 339 -12.46 13.33 18.55
N ARG A 340 -13.07 14.51 18.41
CA ARG A 340 -12.64 15.53 17.44
C ARG A 340 -11.23 16.04 17.70
N VAL A 341 -10.88 16.30 18.97
CA VAL A 341 -9.51 16.69 19.37
C VAL A 341 -8.51 15.60 19.01
N LEU A 342 -8.84 14.32 19.29
CA LEU A 342 -8.00 13.18 18.97
C LEU A 342 -7.80 13.03 17.46
N ILE A 343 -8.87 13.07 16.68
CA ILE A 343 -8.83 12.97 15.21
C ILE A 343 -7.97 14.09 14.63
N ASN A 344 -8.17 15.32 15.05
CA ASN A 344 -7.39 16.48 14.59
C ASN A 344 -5.92 16.39 14.98
N ARG A 345 -5.60 15.89 16.19
CA ARG A 345 -4.21 15.70 16.67
C ARG A 345 -3.41 14.80 15.74
N TYR A 346 -4.07 13.77 15.18
CA TYR A 346 -3.46 12.81 14.26
C TYR A 346 -3.82 13.04 12.79
N ALA A 347 -4.33 14.24 12.47
CA ALA A 347 -4.74 14.64 11.12
C ALA A 347 -5.69 13.62 10.44
N GLY A 348 -6.52 12.93 11.20
CA GLY A 348 -7.46 11.93 10.69
C GLY A 348 -6.78 10.69 10.06
N ASN A 349 -5.48 10.45 10.25
CA ASN A 349 -4.79 9.32 9.64
C ASN A 349 -5.34 7.99 10.17
N PRO A 350 -5.99 7.13 9.32
CA PRO A 350 -6.68 5.94 9.80
C PRO A 350 -5.77 4.93 10.52
N LEU A 351 -4.54 4.75 10.03
CA LEU A 351 -3.60 3.81 10.64
C LEU A 351 -3.14 4.34 12.01
N VAL A 352 -2.80 5.62 12.08
CA VAL A 352 -2.38 6.25 13.34
C VAL A 352 -3.52 6.22 14.36
N LEU A 353 -4.76 6.54 13.93
CA LEU A 353 -5.94 6.45 14.80
C LEU A 353 -6.18 5.02 15.30
N LYS A 354 -5.97 3.99 14.48
CA LYS A 354 -6.07 2.58 14.91
C LYS A 354 -5.01 2.22 15.95
N ILE A 355 -3.75 2.68 15.76
CA ILE A 355 -2.66 2.46 16.73
C ILE A 355 -2.99 3.14 18.06
N VAL A 356 -3.36 4.43 18.01
CA VAL A 356 -3.73 5.20 19.19
C VAL A 356 -4.93 4.59 19.90
N ALA A 357 -5.96 4.18 19.17
CA ALA A 357 -7.13 3.56 19.75
C ALA A 357 -6.79 2.26 20.49
N THR A 358 -5.88 1.45 19.94
CA THR A 358 -5.38 0.26 20.63
C THR A 358 -4.64 0.61 21.92
N THR A 359 -3.77 1.64 21.88
CA THR A 359 -3.06 2.10 23.09
C THR A 359 -4.01 2.64 24.16
N ILE A 360 -5.03 3.44 23.76
CA ILE A 360 -6.04 3.94 24.67
C ILE A 360 -6.82 2.80 25.32
N GLN A 361 -7.15 1.76 24.55
CA GLN A 361 -7.85 0.58 25.04
C GLN A 361 -6.98 -0.21 26.04
N ASP A 362 -5.71 -0.41 25.73
CA ASP A 362 -4.81 -1.28 26.50
C ASP A 362 -4.26 -0.60 27.76
N VAL A 363 -4.09 0.72 27.75
CA VAL A 363 -3.39 1.47 28.84
C VAL A 363 -4.33 2.37 29.62
N PHE A 364 -5.42 2.84 29.01
CA PHE A 364 -6.36 3.82 29.60
C PHE A 364 -7.80 3.27 29.65
N ASP A 365 -7.98 1.95 29.61
CA ASP A 365 -9.28 1.28 29.67
C ASP A 365 -10.33 1.87 28.69
N GLY A 366 -9.85 2.33 27.53
CA GLY A 366 -10.69 2.95 26.49
C GLY A 366 -11.05 4.42 26.73
N ASN A 367 -10.52 5.08 27.78
CA ASN A 367 -10.84 6.45 28.17
C ASN A 367 -9.99 7.47 27.38
N ILE A 368 -10.63 8.22 26.47
CA ILE A 368 -9.97 9.25 25.66
C ILE A 368 -9.53 10.44 26.53
N THR A 369 -10.28 10.81 27.59
CA THR A 369 -9.98 11.95 28.46
C THR A 369 -8.64 11.76 29.13
N ASP A 370 -8.41 10.58 29.72
CA ASP A 370 -7.19 10.26 30.45
C ASP A 370 -5.97 10.27 29.52
N PHE A 371 -6.12 9.68 28.32
CA PHE A 371 -5.07 9.74 27.31
C PHE A 371 -4.73 11.16 26.86
N LEU A 372 -5.74 12.00 26.64
CA LEU A 372 -5.52 13.39 26.22
C LEU A 372 -4.83 14.22 27.31
N ALA A 373 -5.07 13.91 28.60
CA ALA A 373 -4.46 14.58 29.74
C ALA A 373 -2.95 14.32 29.83
N GLU A 374 -2.47 13.15 29.42
CA GLU A 374 -1.02 12.84 29.37
C GLU A 374 -0.24 13.68 28.37
N GLY A 375 -0.90 14.30 27.39
CA GLY A 375 -0.26 15.16 26.40
C GLY A 375 0.63 14.44 25.38
N LEU A 376 0.72 13.11 25.42
CA LEU A 376 1.52 12.30 24.50
C LEU A 376 0.95 12.37 23.09
N VAL A 377 1.84 12.54 22.09
CA VAL A 377 1.44 12.61 20.68
C VAL A 377 2.14 11.53 19.86
N VAL A 378 3.44 11.31 20.06
CA VAL A 378 4.24 10.37 19.28
C VAL A 378 4.85 9.31 20.18
N PHE A 379 4.54 8.05 19.92
CA PHE A 379 5.04 6.90 20.68
C PHE A 379 4.99 5.62 19.83
N GLY A 380 5.74 4.58 20.21
CA GLY A 380 5.69 3.24 19.62
C GLY A 380 5.64 3.24 18.09
N ASP A 381 4.69 2.50 17.54
CA ASP A 381 4.53 2.30 16.09
C ASP A 381 4.28 3.58 15.29
N ILE A 382 3.76 4.65 15.93
CA ILE A 382 3.60 5.96 15.29
C ILE A 382 4.97 6.56 15.00
N ARG A 383 5.91 6.41 15.93
CA ARG A 383 7.29 6.86 15.76
C ARG A 383 7.96 6.11 14.62
N ASP A 384 7.82 4.77 14.58
CA ASP A 384 8.41 3.92 13.54
C ASP A 384 7.86 4.29 12.15
N LEU A 385 6.55 4.57 12.05
CA LEU A 385 5.92 5.01 10.81
C LEU A 385 6.52 6.33 10.29
N LEU A 386 6.75 7.29 11.20
CA LEU A 386 7.31 8.60 10.85
C LEU A 386 8.82 8.53 10.61
N ASP A 387 9.56 7.73 11.39
CA ASP A 387 10.98 7.46 11.17
C ASP A 387 11.22 6.87 9.78
N GLY A 388 10.38 5.93 9.35
CA GLY A 388 10.45 5.34 8.00
C GLY A 388 10.30 6.37 6.87
N GLN A 389 9.54 7.45 7.08
CA GLN A 389 9.40 8.54 6.11
C GLN A 389 10.53 9.57 6.25
N PHE A 390 10.89 9.96 7.47
CA PHE A 390 11.92 10.95 7.76
C PHE A 390 13.32 10.49 7.32
N ASN A 391 13.63 9.19 7.46
CA ASN A 391 14.91 8.62 7.05
C ASN A 391 15.12 8.60 5.53
N ARG A 392 14.06 8.78 4.74
CA ARG A 392 14.15 8.95 3.28
C ARG A 392 14.50 10.37 2.84
N LEU A 393 14.54 11.33 3.75
CA LEU A 393 14.81 12.73 3.44
C LEU A 393 16.30 13.00 3.29
N SER A 394 16.65 13.88 2.37
CA SER A 394 17.98 14.48 2.29
C SER A 394 18.25 15.37 3.51
N ASP A 395 19.53 15.66 3.78
CA ASP A 395 19.91 16.52 4.90
C ASP A 395 19.31 17.94 4.78
N LEU A 396 19.17 18.45 3.56
CA LEU A 396 18.51 19.73 3.32
C LEU A 396 17.02 19.67 3.64
N GLU A 397 16.32 18.63 3.21
CA GLU A 397 14.91 18.43 3.52
C GLU A 397 14.68 18.29 5.04
N LYS A 398 15.54 17.55 5.75
CA LYS A 398 15.50 17.43 7.21
C LYS A 398 15.68 18.80 7.90
N LYS A 399 16.63 19.62 7.44
CA LYS A 399 16.82 20.97 7.96
C LYS A 399 15.60 21.86 7.75
N VAL A 400 14.99 21.82 6.57
CA VAL A 400 13.76 22.55 6.27
C VAL A 400 12.61 22.07 7.14
N MET A 401 12.48 20.76 7.37
CA MET A 401 11.45 20.19 8.26
C MET A 401 11.62 20.67 9.71
N TYR A 402 12.83 20.64 10.27
CA TYR A 402 13.10 21.17 11.61
C TYR A 402 12.81 22.69 11.69
N TRP A 403 13.21 23.44 10.67
CA TRP A 403 12.94 24.88 10.60
C TRP A 403 11.43 25.17 10.57
N LEU A 404 10.63 24.38 9.81
CA LEU A 404 9.16 24.48 9.82
C LEU A 404 8.54 24.09 11.16
N ALA A 405 9.12 23.13 11.89
CA ALA A 405 8.62 22.69 13.19
C ALA A 405 8.82 23.76 14.26
N ILE A 406 9.97 24.44 14.26
CA ILE A 406 10.29 25.54 15.20
C ILE A 406 9.37 26.74 14.98
N ARG A 407 9.02 27.03 13.72
CA ARG A 407 8.09 28.12 13.40
C ARG A 407 6.65 27.66 13.53
N HIS A 408 6.03 27.90 14.66
CA HIS A 408 4.64 27.54 14.94
C HIS A 408 3.58 28.21 14.06
N LYS A 409 3.97 29.07 13.13
CA LYS A 409 3.07 29.84 12.24
C LYS A 409 3.14 29.30 10.80
N LEU A 410 2.05 29.51 10.06
CA LEU A 410 2.01 29.33 8.61
C LEU A 410 3.14 30.14 7.97
N VAL A 411 3.96 29.50 7.14
CA VAL A 411 5.09 30.14 6.48
C VAL A 411 4.69 30.59 5.09
N PRO A 412 4.54 31.92 4.84
CA PRO A 412 4.24 32.42 3.51
C PRO A 412 5.43 32.19 2.57
N ILE A 413 5.15 31.75 1.34
CA ILE A 413 6.19 31.58 0.30
C ILE A 413 6.97 32.87 0.07
N ARG A 414 6.31 34.03 0.24
CA ARG A 414 6.92 35.36 0.03
C ARG A 414 7.90 35.75 1.13
N SER A 415 7.78 35.22 2.35
CA SER A 415 8.67 35.52 3.47
C SER A 415 9.93 34.66 3.53
N LEU A 416 10.05 33.62 2.69
CA LEU A 416 11.24 32.78 2.60
C LEU A 416 12.57 33.49 2.38
N PRO A 417 12.65 34.64 1.65
CA PRO A 417 13.92 35.34 1.45
C PRO A 417 14.52 35.89 2.73
N ASP A 418 13.70 36.41 3.64
CA ASP A 418 14.14 37.17 4.82
C ASP A 418 14.20 36.32 6.08
N GLU A 419 13.48 35.21 6.11
CA GLU A 419 13.26 34.39 7.28
C GLU A 419 13.53 32.87 7.06
N GLY A 420 14.29 32.53 6.02
CA GLY A 420 14.57 31.16 5.63
C GLY A 420 15.56 30.42 6.52
N VAL A 421 15.89 29.19 6.13
CA VAL A 421 16.90 28.36 6.82
C VAL A 421 18.27 29.03 6.68
N PRO A 422 18.99 29.29 7.78
CA PRO A 422 20.31 29.96 7.72
C PRO A 422 21.28 29.18 6.81
N GLY A 423 22.02 29.93 6.00
CA GLY A 423 23.04 29.37 5.08
C GLY A 423 22.48 28.58 3.88
N VAL A 424 21.18 28.58 3.67
CA VAL A 424 20.51 27.90 2.53
C VAL A 424 19.96 28.97 1.57
N SER A 425 20.31 28.86 0.29
CA SER A 425 19.80 29.80 -0.72
C SER A 425 18.28 29.65 -0.90
N LYS A 426 17.60 30.72 -1.30
CA LYS A 426 16.17 30.76 -1.61
C LYS A 426 15.78 29.64 -2.60
N ARG A 427 16.59 29.42 -3.63
CA ARG A 427 16.37 28.38 -4.63
C ARG A 427 16.35 26.99 -3.98
N GLN A 428 17.37 26.67 -3.19
CA GLN A 428 17.46 25.37 -2.49
C GLN A 428 16.30 25.15 -1.51
N GLN A 429 15.85 26.22 -0.82
CA GLN A 429 14.70 26.13 0.08
C GLN A 429 13.42 25.82 -0.70
N LEU A 430 13.18 26.49 -1.83
CA LEU A 430 12.00 26.23 -2.66
C LEU A 430 12.03 24.81 -3.24
N GLU A 431 13.18 24.35 -3.72
CA GLU A 431 13.37 22.99 -4.23
C GLU A 431 13.10 21.95 -3.13
N ALA A 432 13.60 22.17 -1.91
CA ALA A 432 13.37 21.29 -0.77
C ALA A 432 11.89 21.29 -0.34
N MET A 433 11.22 22.43 -0.32
CA MET A 433 9.79 22.52 0.01
C MET A 433 8.93 21.86 -1.07
N GLU A 434 9.26 22.02 -2.34
CA GLU A 434 8.58 21.30 -3.42
C GLU A 434 8.75 19.78 -3.27
N SER A 435 9.96 19.32 -2.98
CA SER A 435 10.27 17.92 -2.73
C SER A 435 9.48 17.39 -1.53
N LEU A 436 9.47 18.08 -0.40
CA LEU A 436 8.71 17.71 0.80
C LEU A 436 7.19 17.63 0.53
N ARG A 437 6.67 18.54 -0.29
CA ARG A 437 5.27 18.47 -0.71
C ARG A 437 4.99 17.25 -1.57
N ARG A 438 5.89 16.93 -2.54
CA ARG A 438 5.77 15.71 -3.35
C ARG A 438 5.83 14.42 -2.50
N ARG A 439 6.48 14.49 -1.32
CA ARG A 439 6.52 13.40 -0.32
C ARG A 439 5.32 13.39 0.62
N SER A 440 4.34 14.27 0.42
CA SER A 440 3.16 14.42 1.28
C SER A 440 3.49 14.66 2.77
N LEU A 441 4.63 15.31 3.07
CA LEU A 441 5.09 15.62 4.42
C LEU A 441 4.77 17.04 4.86
N ILE A 442 4.49 17.93 3.91
CA ILE A 442 4.01 19.29 4.16
C ILE A 442 2.75 19.57 3.35
N GLU A 443 1.87 20.37 3.91
CA GLU A 443 0.63 20.81 3.28
C GLU A 443 0.79 22.23 2.74
N LYS A 444 0.19 22.51 1.58
CA LYS A 444 0.12 23.84 0.99
C LYS A 444 -1.30 24.35 1.08
N THR A 445 -1.48 25.47 1.76
CA THR A 445 -2.73 26.25 1.81
C THR A 445 -2.52 27.54 1.03
N SER A 446 -3.24 27.76 -0.07
CA SER A 446 -3.13 28.95 -0.96
C SER A 446 -1.71 29.53 -1.10
N THR A 447 -1.19 30.23 -0.10
CA THR A 447 0.11 30.91 -0.09
C THR A 447 1.07 30.44 0.99
N ASN A 448 0.64 29.50 1.85
CA ASN A 448 1.41 29.08 3.04
C ASN A 448 1.73 27.58 3.01
N PHE A 449 2.82 27.24 3.69
CA PHE A 449 3.15 25.83 4.01
C PHE A 449 2.95 25.57 5.49
N THR A 450 2.51 24.35 5.81
CA THR A 450 2.34 23.89 7.18
C THR A 450 2.71 22.41 7.30
N LEU A 451 2.98 21.99 8.55
CA LEU A 451 3.19 20.59 8.92
C LEU A 451 1.90 20.00 9.49
N PRO A 452 1.53 18.77 9.15
CA PRO A 452 0.52 18.03 9.90
C PRO A 452 0.87 18.01 11.40
N PRO A 453 -0.11 18.08 12.32
CA PRO A 453 0.15 18.18 13.75
C PRO A 453 1.04 17.05 14.29
N VAL A 454 0.78 15.80 13.91
CA VAL A 454 1.57 14.64 14.33
C VAL A 454 3.02 14.70 13.83
N VAL A 455 3.24 15.17 12.59
CA VAL A 455 4.59 15.35 12.03
C VAL A 455 5.34 16.44 12.78
N ARG A 456 4.66 17.54 13.14
CA ARG A 456 5.24 18.62 13.93
C ARG A 456 5.68 18.13 15.31
N ALA A 457 4.82 17.36 16.02
CA ALA A 457 5.16 16.78 17.33
C ALA A 457 6.37 15.84 17.22
N TYR A 458 6.37 14.97 16.24
CA TYR A 458 7.49 14.07 15.97
C TYR A 458 8.81 14.82 15.75
N LEU A 459 8.79 15.90 14.97
CA LEU A 459 9.99 16.70 14.73
C LEU A 459 10.46 17.46 15.96
N ALA A 460 9.52 17.90 16.81
CA ALA A 460 9.87 18.53 18.08
C ALA A 460 10.59 17.55 19.01
N ASP A 461 10.09 16.31 19.15
CA ASP A 461 10.73 15.26 19.93
C ASP A 461 12.13 14.92 19.38
N LYS A 462 12.23 14.71 18.05
CA LYS A 462 13.51 14.44 17.39
C LYS A 462 14.52 15.58 17.57
N LEU A 463 14.06 16.83 17.50
CA LEU A 463 14.92 17.99 17.69
C LEU A 463 15.46 18.05 19.13
N VAL A 464 14.60 17.78 20.12
CA VAL A 464 15.02 17.71 21.53
C VAL A 464 16.06 16.61 21.75
N GLU A 465 15.82 15.41 21.20
CA GLU A 465 16.78 14.30 21.29
C GLU A 465 18.13 14.69 20.69
N GLN A 466 18.13 15.28 19.52
CA GLN A 466 19.35 15.66 18.82
C GLN A 466 20.10 16.80 19.53
N ILE A 467 19.38 17.77 20.10
CA ILE A 467 19.97 18.83 20.93
C ILE A 467 20.64 18.21 22.18
N CYS A 468 19.99 17.27 22.84
CA CYS A 468 20.56 16.61 24.01
C CYS A 468 21.83 15.81 23.65
N GLU A 469 21.85 15.15 22.50
CA GLU A 469 23.00 14.43 21.96
C GLU A 469 24.15 15.40 21.62
N GLU A 470 23.90 16.50 20.91
CA GLU A 470 24.88 17.54 20.60
C GLU A 470 25.46 18.19 21.86
N MET A 471 24.63 18.46 22.88
CA MET A 471 25.11 18.98 24.17
C MET A 471 26.04 18.00 24.89
N THR A 472 25.77 16.70 24.79
CA THR A 472 26.60 15.63 25.39
C THR A 472 27.92 15.45 24.64
N THR A 473 27.89 15.50 23.31
CA THR A 473 29.06 15.31 22.44
C THR A 473 29.86 16.58 22.24
N LYS A 474 29.33 17.75 22.63
CA LYS A 474 29.86 19.09 22.35
C LYS A 474 29.97 19.42 20.85
N ASP A 475 29.23 18.71 20.02
CA ASP A 475 29.09 19.00 18.58
C ASP A 475 27.77 19.74 18.38
N VAL A 476 27.83 21.04 18.09
CA VAL A 476 26.66 21.91 17.97
C VAL A 476 26.27 22.18 16.52
N ALA A 477 26.53 21.25 15.61
CA ALA A 477 26.39 21.45 14.18
C ALA A 477 24.94 21.74 13.76
N LEU A 478 23.95 21.04 14.31
CA LEU A 478 22.54 21.26 14.00
C LEU A 478 22.05 22.60 14.57
N LEU A 479 22.37 22.90 15.82
CA LEU A 479 21.98 24.16 16.49
C LEU A 479 22.48 25.36 15.71
N LEU A 480 23.74 25.33 15.23
CA LEU A 480 24.31 26.36 14.35
C LEU A 480 23.60 26.42 12.99
N SER A 481 23.32 25.25 12.40
CA SER A 481 22.69 25.16 11.08
C SER A 481 21.25 25.66 11.05
N LEU A 482 20.56 25.63 12.19
CA LEU A 482 19.19 26.13 12.36
C LEU A 482 19.17 27.58 12.86
N GLY A 483 20.33 28.18 13.16
CA GLY A 483 20.43 29.54 13.72
C GLY A 483 19.89 29.67 15.14
N LEU A 484 19.82 28.57 15.89
CA LEU A 484 19.38 28.57 17.28
C LEU A 484 20.46 29.08 18.24
N ILE A 485 21.72 28.96 17.83
CA ILE A 485 22.88 29.56 18.48
C ILE A 485 23.73 30.28 17.46
N ASN A 486 24.39 31.34 17.88
CA ASN A 486 25.37 32.04 17.02
C ASN A 486 26.73 31.32 17.12
N ALA A 487 27.43 31.19 16.00
CA ALA A 487 28.81 30.75 16.03
C ALA A 487 29.60 31.65 16.98
N PRO A 488 30.42 31.11 17.90
CA PRO A 488 31.25 31.92 18.73
C PRO A 488 32.11 32.80 17.81
N SER A 489 32.03 34.11 17.98
CA SER A 489 32.83 35.11 17.23
C SER A 489 34.29 35.02 17.71
N GLY A 490 34.95 33.90 17.40
CA GLY A 490 36.35 33.64 17.67
C GLY A 490 37.12 33.67 16.36
N ARG A 491 37.96 34.70 16.18
CA ARG A 491 38.99 34.73 15.14
C ARG A 491 39.82 33.46 15.26
N TYR A 492 39.71 32.53 14.32
CA TYR A 492 40.78 31.58 14.06
C TYR A 492 41.91 32.34 13.38
N GLU A 493 42.83 32.86 14.17
CA GLU A 493 44.18 33.20 13.67
C GLU A 493 44.84 31.88 13.26
N THR A 494 44.84 31.61 11.97
CA THR A 494 45.69 30.60 11.35
C THR A 494 47.12 31.16 11.36
N SER A 495 47.82 30.91 12.47
CA SER A 495 49.31 31.08 12.53
C SER A 495 49.95 29.99 11.65
N ARG A 496 50.00 30.24 10.35
CA ARG A 496 50.97 29.54 9.48
C ARG A 496 52.32 30.28 9.60
N ARG A 497 53.12 29.87 10.56
CA ARG A 497 54.57 30.04 10.49
C ARG A 497 55.12 28.89 9.64
N LEU A 498 55.31 29.13 8.36
CA LEU A 498 56.26 28.38 7.52
C LEU A 498 57.65 28.93 7.80
N SER A 499 58.43 28.21 8.63
CA SER A 499 59.86 28.32 8.67
C SER A 499 60.46 27.41 7.61
N LEU A 500 61.02 27.95 6.56
CA LEU A 500 61.94 27.30 5.66
C LEU A 500 63.33 27.38 6.27
N PRO A 501 64.14 26.28 6.31
CA PRO A 501 65.54 26.37 6.59
C PRO A 501 66.29 26.73 5.33
N GLY A 502 67.41 27.51 5.52
CA GLY A 502 68.37 27.94 4.53
C GLY A 502 69.28 26.80 4.00
#